data_92ee4944a23bf0063ada2645ff64645f
#
_entry.id   92ee4944a23bf0063ada2645ff64645f
#
_cell.length_a   1.000
_cell.length_b   1.000
_cell.length_c   1.000
_cell.angle_alpha   90.00
_cell.angle_beta   90.00
_cell.angle_gamma   90.00
#
_symmetry.space_group_name_H-M   'P 1'
#
loop_
_entity.id
_entity.type
_entity.pdbx_description
1 polymer ?
#
loop_
_entity_poly.entity_id
_entity_poly.type
_entity_poly.pdbx_seq_one_letter_code
_entity_poly.pdbx_strand_id
1 'polypeptide(L)'
;MVPQESLLVILVGLIDLIPIPLEPSQRKRGRSKTYPDKLFLKALVIMIVRQVHTPGGLLAILSQPTNEMQILRQELSLADGRFACRRTWERRLASIPKLLPGQIACLGCFLVELLGLWVKAARAAAIDSTVLTAKGGVWHKKDREAGLVPHTSIDTEAHWTKSGWHGWVYGWKLHIVVSAACPVWLPLAAEVTSANIADNEQASPLIEVLPTGLDFLLGDQHYHDEALSLQCELRGCNLVTSFTGKNNPYPHLDDGVDVRRILHKTRSIAIENFNEHFKAIFDVHGAVPTKGLAATQRFVLSAVFVYQLTILFCFLNNLDLRIGIKALLKAA
;
A
#
# COMPACT_ATOMS: atom_id res chain seq x y z
N MET A 1 13.49 23.70 -22.72
CA MET A 1 14.30 22.45 -22.72
C MET A 1 13.34 21.33 -22.40
N VAL A 2 13.10 20.42 -23.32
CA VAL A 2 12.31 19.21 -23.06
C VAL A 2 13.14 18.38 -22.09
N PRO A 3 12.60 17.91 -20.94
CA PRO A 3 13.35 17.01 -20.07
C PRO A 3 13.85 15.83 -20.91
N GLN A 4 15.12 15.51 -20.83
CA GLN A 4 15.73 14.42 -21.59
C GLN A 4 15.19 13.05 -21.15
N GLU A 5 14.56 12.98 -19.98
CA GLU A 5 14.01 11.76 -19.41
C GLU A 5 12.52 11.92 -19.12
N SER A 6 11.74 10.89 -19.44
CA SER A 6 10.33 10.86 -19.07
C SER A 6 10.18 10.73 -17.55
N LEU A 7 9.08 11.23 -17.01
CA LEU A 7 8.76 11.10 -15.59
C LEU A 7 8.76 9.61 -15.14
N LEU A 8 8.31 8.70 -15.99
CA LEU A 8 8.34 7.26 -15.68
C LEU A 8 9.79 6.75 -15.52
N VAL A 9 10.72 7.16 -16.38
CA VAL A 9 12.14 6.81 -16.25
C VAL A 9 12.71 7.33 -14.92
N ILE A 10 12.38 8.57 -14.56
CA ILE A 10 12.82 9.17 -13.29
C ILE A 10 12.25 8.36 -12.10
N LEU A 11 10.94 8.06 -12.08
CA LEU A 11 10.32 7.27 -11.01
C LEU A 11 10.95 5.88 -10.88
N VAL A 12 11.28 5.24 -11.99
CA VAL A 12 11.99 3.95 -11.99
C VAL A 12 13.40 4.10 -11.43
N GLY A 13 14.12 5.16 -11.78
CA GLY A 13 15.45 5.46 -11.26
C GLY A 13 15.48 5.73 -9.74
N LEU A 14 14.39 6.29 -9.16
CA LEU A 14 14.30 6.50 -7.71
C LEU A 14 14.44 5.21 -6.89
N ILE A 15 14.14 4.03 -7.49
CA ILE A 15 14.34 2.74 -6.83
C ILE A 15 15.80 2.50 -6.44
N ASP A 16 16.74 3.11 -7.12
CA ASP A 16 18.16 2.98 -6.79
C ASP A 16 18.58 3.82 -5.58
N LEU A 17 17.81 4.83 -5.24
CA LEU A 17 18.07 5.75 -4.13
C LEU A 17 17.41 5.33 -2.80
N ILE A 18 16.41 4.43 -2.85
CA ILE A 18 15.67 4.04 -1.66
C ILE A 18 16.31 2.85 -0.95
N PRO A 19 16.16 2.76 0.39
CA PRO A 19 16.58 1.59 1.13
C PRO A 19 15.72 0.37 0.76
N ILE A 20 16.35 -0.79 0.71
CA ILE A 20 15.68 -2.08 0.56
C ILE A 20 15.85 -2.86 1.86
N PRO A 21 14.76 -3.44 2.41
CA PRO A 21 14.86 -4.27 3.60
C PRO A 21 15.89 -5.37 3.38
N LEU A 22 16.79 -5.51 4.34
CA LEU A 22 17.72 -6.64 4.34
C LEU A 22 16.90 -7.92 4.58
N GLU A 23 16.85 -8.81 3.60
CA GLU A 23 16.35 -10.16 3.88
C GLU A 23 17.21 -10.74 5.01
N PRO A 24 16.62 -11.26 6.10
CA PRO A 24 17.40 -11.96 7.10
C PRO A 24 18.19 -13.06 6.39
N SER A 25 19.50 -13.12 6.67
CA SER A 25 20.46 -14.01 6.01
C SER A 25 20.24 -15.48 6.40
N GLN A 26 19.01 -15.96 6.31
CA GLN A 26 18.76 -17.38 6.32
C GLN A 26 19.40 -17.96 5.05
N ARG A 27 20.54 -18.63 5.23
CA ARG A 27 21.18 -19.44 4.19
C ARG A 27 20.19 -20.51 3.73
N LYS A 28 19.26 -20.12 2.85
CA LYS A 28 18.39 -21.07 2.17
C LYS A 28 19.29 -21.90 1.25
N ARG A 29 19.29 -23.22 1.41
CA ARG A 29 19.91 -24.13 0.44
C ARG A 29 19.31 -23.82 -0.94
N GLY A 30 20.17 -23.49 -1.91
CA GLY A 30 19.73 -23.20 -3.27
C GLY A 30 20.69 -22.28 -4.02
N ARG A 31 20.53 -22.20 -5.33
CA ARG A 31 21.28 -21.28 -6.19
C ARG A 31 20.90 -19.83 -5.87
N SER A 32 21.89 -18.94 -5.77
CA SER A 32 21.68 -17.51 -5.58
C SER A 32 20.77 -16.92 -6.67
N LYS A 33 19.97 -15.90 -6.29
CA LYS A 33 19.11 -15.18 -7.24
C LYS A 33 19.98 -14.44 -8.27
N THR A 34 19.87 -14.79 -9.55
CA THR A 34 20.63 -14.12 -10.63
C THR A 34 20.16 -12.66 -10.81
N TYR A 35 18.85 -12.41 -10.70
CA TYR A 35 18.26 -11.09 -10.85
C TYR A 35 17.85 -10.55 -9.48
N PRO A 36 18.34 -9.36 -9.06
CA PRO A 36 18.01 -8.76 -7.77
C PRO A 36 16.55 -8.31 -7.72
N ASP A 37 16.00 -8.22 -6.51
CA ASP A 37 14.61 -7.81 -6.28
C ASP A 37 14.32 -6.38 -6.77
N LYS A 38 15.33 -5.49 -6.75
CA LYS A 38 15.27 -4.14 -7.32
C LYS A 38 14.72 -4.10 -8.74
N LEU A 39 15.13 -4.99 -9.63
CA LEU A 39 14.63 -5.03 -11.01
C LEU A 39 13.12 -5.27 -11.07
N PHE A 40 12.61 -6.09 -10.17
CA PHE A 40 11.17 -6.38 -10.11
C PHE A 40 10.38 -5.24 -9.46
N LEU A 41 10.96 -4.52 -8.50
CA LEU A 41 10.37 -3.28 -7.97
C LEU A 41 10.29 -2.19 -9.06
N LYS A 42 11.35 -2.01 -9.85
CA LYS A 42 11.33 -1.12 -11.04
C LYS A 42 10.22 -1.53 -12.01
N ALA A 43 10.07 -2.82 -12.27
CA ALA A 43 9.00 -3.33 -13.15
C ALA A 43 7.60 -3.03 -12.60
N LEU A 44 7.39 -3.11 -11.28
CA LEU A 44 6.10 -2.77 -10.67
C LEU A 44 5.74 -1.29 -10.85
N VAL A 45 6.71 -0.38 -10.77
CA VAL A 45 6.48 1.05 -11.07
C VAL A 45 5.95 1.21 -12.50
N ILE A 46 6.61 0.57 -13.48
CA ILE A 46 6.16 0.61 -14.88
C ILE A 46 4.75 0.03 -15.01
N MET A 47 4.49 -1.12 -14.38
CA MET A 47 3.19 -1.77 -14.44
C MET A 47 2.06 -0.89 -13.89
N ILE A 48 2.28 -0.23 -12.76
CA ILE A 48 1.28 0.65 -12.14
C ILE A 48 1.05 1.90 -12.98
N VAL A 49 2.11 2.59 -13.38
CA VAL A 49 2.01 3.85 -14.13
C VAL A 49 1.39 3.62 -15.52
N ARG A 50 1.75 2.53 -16.20
CA ARG A 50 1.21 2.16 -17.51
C ARG A 50 -0.08 1.31 -17.44
N GLN A 51 -0.65 1.12 -16.24
CA GLN A 51 -1.88 0.35 -16.01
C GLN A 51 -1.82 -1.07 -16.59
N VAL A 52 -0.67 -1.72 -16.47
CA VAL A 52 -0.43 -3.07 -16.97
C VAL A 52 -0.44 -4.05 -15.80
N HIS A 53 -1.30 -5.05 -15.87
CA HIS A 53 -1.56 -5.94 -14.72
C HIS A 53 -0.96 -7.34 -14.88
N THR A 54 -0.35 -7.64 -16.02
CA THR A 54 0.22 -8.96 -16.32
C THR A 54 1.69 -8.88 -16.74
N PRO A 55 2.50 -9.92 -16.45
CA PRO A 55 3.89 -9.98 -16.93
C PRO A 55 3.97 -9.95 -18.46
N GLY A 56 3.03 -10.58 -19.15
CA GLY A 56 2.97 -10.55 -20.61
C GLY A 56 2.75 -9.15 -21.18
N GLY A 57 1.83 -8.39 -20.56
CA GLY A 57 1.60 -6.98 -20.91
C GLY A 57 2.82 -6.10 -20.66
N LEU A 58 3.53 -6.29 -19.53
CA LEU A 58 4.80 -5.60 -19.27
C LEU A 58 5.82 -5.85 -20.38
N LEU A 59 6.03 -7.10 -20.77
CA LEU A 59 6.98 -7.46 -21.83
C LEU A 59 6.55 -6.89 -23.19
N ALA A 60 5.26 -6.85 -23.48
CA ALA A 60 4.72 -6.27 -24.72
C ALA A 60 4.98 -4.75 -24.78
N ILE A 61 4.78 -4.01 -23.70
CA ILE A 61 5.11 -2.57 -23.65
C ILE A 61 6.62 -2.36 -23.81
N LEU A 62 7.46 -3.09 -23.09
CA LEU A 62 8.92 -2.96 -23.16
C LEU A 62 9.50 -3.37 -24.52
N SER A 63 8.74 -4.03 -25.38
CA SER A 63 9.14 -4.36 -26.75
C SER A 63 8.82 -3.26 -27.77
N GLN A 64 8.11 -2.21 -27.38
CA GLN A 64 7.80 -1.09 -28.25
C GLN A 64 9.09 -0.32 -28.65
N PRO A 65 9.23 0.11 -29.92
CA PRO A 65 10.46 0.73 -30.41
C PRO A 65 10.54 2.23 -30.08
N THR A 66 10.21 2.61 -28.83
CA THR A 66 10.33 3.98 -28.35
C THR A 66 11.59 4.15 -27.52
N ASN A 67 12.19 5.35 -27.54
CA ASN A 67 13.37 5.64 -26.72
C ASN A 67 13.13 5.38 -25.23
N GLU A 68 11.96 5.79 -24.72
CA GLU A 68 11.57 5.54 -23.32
C GLU A 68 11.59 4.05 -22.98
N MET A 69 10.97 3.20 -23.82
CA MET A 69 10.91 1.76 -23.56
C MET A 69 12.27 1.08 -23.69
N GLN A 70 13.16 1.60 -24.54
CA GLN A 70 14.54 1.14 -24.61
C GLN A 70 15.31 1.45 -23.32
N ILE A 71 15.19 2.67 -22.81
CA ILE A 71 15.79 3.05 -21.51
C ILE A 71 15.23 2.18 -20.37
N LEU A 72 13.90 2.05 -20.29
CA LEU A 72 13.27 1.23 -19.25
C LEU A 72 13.67 -0.24 -19.33
N ARG A 73 13.86 -0.77 -20.54
CA ARG A 73 14.37 -2.13 -20.73
C ARG A 73 15.81 -2.26 -20.25
N GLN A 74 16.67 -1.27 -20.47
CA GLN A 74 18.02 -1.23 -19.95
C GLN A 74 18.00 -1.19 -18.40
N GLU A 75 17.16 -0.34 -17.79
CA GLU A 75 16.96 -0.26 -16.34
C GLU A 75 16.50 -1.59 -15.71
N LEU A 76 15.84 -2.46 -16.48
CA LEU A 76 15.41 -3.80 -16.07
C LEU A 76 16.40 -4.91 -16.46
N SER A 77 17.55 -4.57 -17.02
CA SER A 77 18.62 -5.50 -17.37
C SER A 77 19.72 -5.52 -16.28
N LEU A 78 20.50 -6.58 -16.27
CA LEU A 78 21.73 -6.63 -15.48
C LEU A 78 22.81 -5.73 -16.12
N ALA A 79 23.85 -5.42 -15.36
CA ALA A 79 24.99 -4.62 -15.85
C ALA A 79 25.67 -5.20 -17.09
N ASP A 80 25.57 -6.51 -17.29
CA ASP A 80 26.08 -7.22 -18.48
C ASP A 80 25.10 -7.24 -19.66
N GLY A 81 23.98 -6.50 -19.55
CA GLY A 81 22.94 -6.40 -20.57
C GLY A 81 21.94 -7.56 -20.61
N ARG A 82 22.08 -8.58 -19.76
CA ARG A 82 21.13 -9.70 -19.70
C ARG A 82 19.77 -9.26 -19.18
N PHE A 83 18.73 -9.49 -19.97
CA PHE A 83 17.35 -9.30 -19.59
C PHE A 83 16.70 -10.63 -19.19
N ALA A 84 15.87 -10.63 -18.15
CA ALA A 84 15.23 -11.86 -17.66
C ALA A 84 14.25 -12.42 -18.70
N CYS A 85 14.18 -13.76 -18.82
CA CYS A 85 13.21 -14.40 -19.69
C CYS A 85 11.78 -14.30 -19.08
N ARG A 86 10.74 -14.45 -19.92
CA ARG A 86 9.32 -14.37 -19.54
C ARG A 86 8.99 -15.22 -18.32
N ARG A 87 9.44 -16.47 -18.26
CA ARG A 87 9.19 -17.37 -17.11
C ARG A 87 9.81 -16.86 -15.81
N THR A 88 10.95 -16.17 -15.89
CA THR A 88 11.57 -15.52 -14.71
C THR A 88 10.69 -14.35 -14.23
N TRP A 89 10.21 -13.52 -15.16
CA TRP A 89 9.27 -12.44 -14.84
C TRP A 89 8.00 -12.98 -14.16
N GLU A 90 7.36 -13.96 -14.77
CA GLU A 90 6.13 -14.58 -14.24
C GLU A 90 6.33 -15.10 -12.81
N ARG A 91 7.39 -15.90 -12.59
CA ARG A 91 7.70 -16.47 -11.28
C ARG A 91 8.03 -15.42 -10.23
N ARG A 92 8.84 -14.42 -10.59
CA ARG A 92 9.29 -13.39 -9.66
C ARG A 92 8.16 -12.43 -9.31
N LEU A 93 7.38 -11.97 -10.27
CA LEU A 93 6.22 -11.11 -10.03
C LEU A 93 5.11 -11.84 -9.25
N ALA A 94 5.01 -13.15 -9.33
CA ALA A 94 4.10 -13.94 -8.49
C ALA A 94 4.57 -14.00 -7.02
N SER A 95 5.88 -13.97 -6.76
CA SER A 95 6.44 -14.04 -5.40
C SER A 95 6.61 -12.68 -4.72
N ILE A 96 6.64 -11.59 -5.47
CA ILE A 96 6.96 -10.24 -4.97
C ILE A 96 5.94 -9.67 -3.96
N PRO A 97 4.64 -10.04 -3.97
CA PRO A 97 3.69 -9.56 -2.96
C PRO A 97 4.17 -9.76 -1.52
N LYS A 98 4.93 -10.82 -1.27
CA LYS A 98 5.47 -11.13 0.07
C LYS A 98 6.54 -10.14 0.55
N LEU A 99 7.17 -9.39 -0.37
CA LEU A 99 8.21 -8.41 -0.06
C LEU A 99 7.66 -6.99 0.07
N LEU A 100 6.52 -6.72 -0.56
CA LEU A 100 5.97 -5.37 -0.65
C LEU A 100 5.60 -4.75 0.70
N PRO A 101 4.97 -5.44 1.66
CA PRO A 101 4.68 -4.84 2.97
C PRO A 101 5.95 -4.34 3.66
N GLY A 102 7.01 -5.16 3.69
CA GLY A 102 8.31 -4.76 4.24
C GLY A 102 8.96 -3.61 3.47
N GLN A 103 8.84 -3.58 2.14
CA GLN A 103 9.36 -2.49 1.33
C GLN A 103 8.60 -1.17 1.56
N ILE A 104 7.27 -1.23 1.69
CA ILE A 104 6.42 -0.07 2.01
C ILE A 104 6.81 0.50 3.38
N ALA A 105 6.95 -0.37 4.39
CA ALA A 105 7.35 0.05 5.73
C ALA A 105 8.74 0.70 5.73
N CYS A 106 9.71 0.07 5.07
CA CYS A 106 11.08 0.58 4.97
C CYS A 106 11.12 1.96 4.27
N LEU A 107 10.41 2.12 3.15
CA LEU A 107 10.32 3.41 2.46
C LEU A 107 9.53 4.44 3.28
N GLY A 108 8.48 4.02 4.00
CA GLY A 108 7.74 4.87 4.90
C GLY A 108 8.61 5.44 6.02
N CYS A 109 9.40 4.59 6.69
CA CYS A 109 10.38 5.03 7.71
C CYS A 109 11.39 6.02 7.12
N PHE A 110 11.98 5.69 5.97
CA PHE A 110 12.93 6.56 5.29
C PHE A 110 12.33 7.93 4.96
N LEU A 111 11.09 7.99 4.48
CA LEU A 111 10.40 9.23 4.16
C LEU A 111 10.02 10.04 5.40
N VAL A 112 9.67 9.40 6.51
CA VAL A 112 9.43 10.09 7.79
C VAL A 112 10.67 10.88 8.21
N GLU A 113 11.84 10.26 8.13
CA GLU A 113 13.11 10.88 8.47
C GLU A 113 13.49 11.99 7.46
N LEU A 114 13.45 11.67 6.18
CA LEU A 114 13.81 12.57 5.09
C LEU A 114 12.97 13.85 5.08
N LEU A 115 11.67 13.72 5.29
CA LEU A 115 10.72 14.85 5.31
C LEU A 115 10.71 15.57 6.67
N GLY A 116 11.35 15.03 7.69
CA GLY A 116 11.32 15.56 9.05
C GLY A 116 9.89 15.66 9.61
N LEU A 117 9.01 14.71 9.28
CA LEU A 117 7.59 14.82 9.60
C LEU A 117 7.34 14.90 11.10
N TRP A 118 8.14 14.19 11.91
CA TRP A 118 7.95 14.12 13.36
C TRP A 118 8.75 15.14 14.17
N VAL A 119 9.47 16.00 13.48
CA VAL A 119 10.13 17.16 14.11
C VAL A 119 9.19 18.37 14.16
N LYS A 120 8.29 18.49 13.18
CA LYS A 120 7.45 19.68 12.97
C LYS A 120 5.97 19.49 13.29
N ALA A 121 5.53 18.27 13.56
CA ALA A 121 4.13 17.93 13.77
C ALA A 121 3.98 16.87 14.88
N ALA A 122 2.74 16.64 15.33
CA ALA A 122 2.45 15.55 16.24
C ALA A 122 2.86 14.20 15.62
N ARG A 123 3.59 13.39 16.35
CA ARG A 123 4.04 12.06 15.94
C ARG A 123 2.88 11.07 16.02
N ALA A 124 1.94 11.22 15.09
CA ALA A 124 0.71 10.43 15.06
C ALA A 124 0.55 9.74 13.71
N ALA A 125 -0.02 8.54 13.74
CA ALA A 125 -0.44 7.78 12.58
C ALA A 125 -1.89 7.33 12.74
N ALA A 126 -2.59 7.11 11.63
CA ALA A 126 -3.95 6.60 11.59
C ALA A 126 -3.97 5.22 10.96
N ILE A 127 -4.63 4.25 11.60
CA ILE A 127 -4.84 2.89 11.11
C ILE A 127 -6.29 2.72 10.69
N ASP A 128 -6.52 2.10 9.54
CA ASP A 128 -7.85 1.74 9.05
C ASP A 128 -7.78 0.69 7.95
N SER A 129 -8.94 0.22 7.50
CA SER A 129 -9.07 -0.59 6.30
C SER A 129 -10.02 0.04 5.29
N THR A 130 -9.73 -0.15 4.01
CA THR A 130 -10.68 0.22 2.95
C THR A 130 -11.01 -0.98 2.08
N VAL A 131 -12.31 -1.12 1.77
CA VAL A 131 -12.81 -2.22 0.95
C VAL A 131 -12.55 -1.93 -0.52
N LEU A 132 -12.13 -2.96 -1.26
CA LEU A 132 -11.88 -2.96 -2.69
C LEU A 132 -12.73 -4.04 -3.33
N THR A 133 -13.56 -3.68 -4.30
CA THR A 133 -14.45 -4.63 -4.99
C THR A 133 -13.64 -5.58 -5.86
N ALA A 134 -13.97 -6.87 -5.83
CA ALA A 134 -13.33 -7.88 -6.69
C ALA A 134 -13.71 -7.68 -8.15
N LYS A 135 -12.81 -8.08 -9.05
CA LYS A 135 -13.05 -8.11 -10.49
C LYS A 135 -14.05 -9.19 -10.87
N GLY A 136 -15.01 -8.84 -11.73
CA GLY A 136 -15.95 -9.78 -12.32
C GLY A 136 -17.20 -9.99 -11.48
N GLY A 137 -17.79 -11.19 -11.56
CA GLY A 137 -19.01 -11.53 -10.85
C GLY A 137 -18.78 -11.81 -9.37
N VAL A 138 -19.87 -11.82 -8.61
CA VAL A 138 -19.86 -12.16 -7.19
C VAL A 138 -20.17 -13.64 -6.98
N TRP A 139 -19.55 -14.26 -5.98
CA TRP A 139 -19.86 -15.64 -5.60
C TRP A 139 -20.92 -15.61 -4.51
N HIS A 140 -22.16 -15.90 -4.89
CA HIS A 140 -23.27 -15.91 -3.96
C HIS A 140 -23.15 -17.05 -2.96
N LYS A 141 -23.67 -16.83 -1.75
CA LYS A 141 -23.59 -17.80 -0.64
C LYS A 141 -24.11 -19.18 -1.02
N LYS A 142 -25.27 -19.25 -1.71
CA LYS A 142 -25.88 -20.51 -2.17
C LYS A 142 -24.94 -21.32 -3.07
N ASP A 143 -24.32 -20.67 -4.05
CA ASP A 143 -23.43 -21.34 -5.00
C ASP A 143 -22.13 -21.78 -4.32
N ARG A 144 -21.63 -20.93 -3.40
CA ARG A 144 -20.43 -21.24 -2.61
C ARG A 144 -20.64 -22.45 -1.69
N GLU A 145 -21.77 -22.54 -1.00
CA GLU A 145 -22.12 -23.67 -0.14
C GLU A 145 -22.32 -24.96 -0.95
N ALA A 146 -22.79 -24.84 -2.18
CA ALA A 146 -22.91 -25.93 -3.12
C ALA A 146 -21.57 -26.31 -3.83
N GLY A 147 -20.50 -25.55 -3.60
CA GLY A 147 -19.22 -25.74 -4.28
C GLY A 147 -19.25 -25.42 -5.78
N LEU A 148 -20.26 -24.68 -6.24
CA LEU A 148 -20.47 -24.33 -7.64
C LEU A 148 -19.87 -22.95 -7.95
N VAL A 149 -19.12 -22.85 -9.05
CA VAL A 149 -18.62 -21.56 -9.60
C VAL A 149 -19.35 -21.29 -10.92
N PRO A 150 -20.47 -20.52 -10.91
CA PRO A 150 -21.33 -20.34 -12.08
C PRO A 150 -20.62 -19.73 -13.30
N HIS A 151 -19.65 -18.87 -13.06
CA HIS A 151 -18.92 -18.16 -14.12
C HIS A 151 -17.42 -18.11 -13.86
N THR A 152 -16.62 -18.23 -14.91
CA THR A 152 -15.15 -18.15 -14.85
C THR A 152 -14.64 -16.77 -14.46
N SER A 153 -15.48 -15.72 -14.55
CA SER A 153 -15.15 -14.36 -14.11
C SER A 153 -15.13 -14.22 -12.58
N ILE A 154 -15.78 -15.10 -11.84
CA ILE A 154 -15.85 -15.05 -10.37
C ILE A 154 -14.46 -15.27 -9.77
N ASP A 155 -14.07 -14.38 -8.85
CA ASP A 155 -12.85 -14.52 -8.07
C ASP A 155 -13.12 -15.29 -6.79
N THR A 156 -12.76 -16.59 -6.79
CA THR A 156 -13.07 -17.50 -5.68
C THR A 156 -12.27 -17.26 -4.40
N GLU A 157 -11.21 -16.44 -4.46
CA GLU A 157 -10.40 -16.05 -3.29
C GLU A 157 -10.91 -14.76 -2.62
N ALA A 158 -11.79 -14.01 -3.31
CA ALA A 158 -12.47 -12.85 -2.74
C ALA A 158 -13.56 -13.29 -1.77
N HIS A 159 -13.93 -12.43 -0.81
CA HIS A 159 -14.92 -12.72 0.20
C HIS A 159 -15.89 -11.57 0.42
N TRP A 160 -17.04 -11.88 1.04
CA TRP A 160 -18.03 -10.89 1.43
C TRP A 160 -17.65 -10.21 2.74
N THR A 161 -17.85 -8.89 2.77
CA THR A 161 -17.84 -8.08 3.99
C THR A 161 -18.99 -7.09 3.98
N LYS A 162 -19.37 -6.58 5.15
CA LYS A 162 -20.38 -5.54 5.26
C LYS A 162 -19.67 -4.21 5.56
N SER A 163 -19.75 -3.27 4.63
CA SER A 163 -19.29 -1.90 4.83
C SER A 163 -20.45 -1.02 5.34
N GLY A 164 -20.18 -0.11 6.25
CA GLY A 164 -21.16 0.85 6.74
C GLY A 164 -21.72 1.76 5.63
N TRP A 165 -20.90 2.09 4.64
CA TRP A 165 -21.25 2.99 3.52
C TRP A 165 -21.78 2.26 2.29
N HIS A 166 -21.17 1.11 1.93
CA HIS A 166 -21.44 0.42 0.67
C HIS A 166 -22.35 -0.80 0.83
N GLY A 167 -22.78 -1.11 2.06
CA GLY A 167 -23.54 -2.34 2.33
C GLY A 167 -22.67 -3.58 2.13
N TRP A 168 -23.19 -4.63 1.49
CA TRP A 168 -22.45 -5.85 1.21
C TRP A 168 -21.54 -5.70 0.01
N VAL A 169 -20.25 -5.90 0.21
CA VAL A 169 -19.21 -5.86 -0.84
C VAL A 169 -18.51 -7.21 -0.92
N TYR A 170 -18.34 -7.71 -2.14
CA TYR A 170 -17.54 -8.90 -2.43
C TYR A 170 -16.17 -8.46 -2.94
N GLY A 171 -15.11 -8.79 -2.21
CA GLY A 171 -13.78 -8.29 -2.60
C GLY A 171 -12.68 -8.52 -1.58
N TRP A 172 -11.89 -7.49 -1.41
CA TRP A 172 -10.62 -7.43 -0.69
C TRP A 172 -10.63 -6.27 0.31
N LYS A 173 -9.70 -6.27 1.25
CA LYS A 173 -9.40 -5.11 2.11
C LYS A 173 -7.95 -4.71 1.94
N LEU A 174 -7.72 -3.41 1.79
CA LEU A 174 -6.42 -2.78 2.04
C LEU A 174 -6.43 -2.29 3.48
N HIS A 175 -5.63 -2.94 4.34
CA HIS A 175 -5.32 -2.46 5.69
C HIS A 175 -4.11 -1.54 5.57
N ILE A 176 -4.19 -0.35 6.16
CA ILE A 176 -3.16 0.67 5.97
C ILE A 176 -2.96 1.50 7.22
N VAL A 177 -1.72 1.90 7.45
CA VAL A 177 -1.35 2.94 8.42
C VAL A 177 -0.78 4.12 7.63
N VAL A 178 -1.30 5.32 7.89
CA VAL A 178 -0.83 6.56 7.26
C VAL A 178 -0.44 7.58 8.33
N SER A 179 0.51 8.47 8.00
CA SER A 179 0.84 9.60 8.88
C SER A 179 -0.38 10.48 9.11
N ALA A 180 -0.60 10.92 10.35
CA ALA A 180 -1.68 11.81 10.74
C ALA A 180 -1.11 13.11 11.32
N ALA A 181 -1.92 14.17 11.35
CA ALA A 181 -1.49 15.52 11.78
C ALA A 181 -0.25 16.07 11.03
N CYS A 182 0.02 15.55 9.84
CA CYS A 182 1.14 15.91 9.00
C CYS A 182 0.67 16.59 7.71
N PRO A 183 1.54 17.35 7.01
CA PRO A 183 1.19 17.98 5.74
C PRO A 183 0.99 16.99 4.58
N VAL A 184 1.29 15.72 4.76
CA VAL A 184 1.16 14.66 3.76
C VAL A 184 0.59 13.39 4.38
N TRP A 185 -0.25 12.66 3.65
CA TRP A 185 -0.77 11.34 4.07
C TRP A 185 0.18 10.26 3.58
N LEU A 186 1.26 10.06 4.32
CA LEU A 186 2.32 9.11 3.98
C LEU A 186 1.92 7.70 4.45
N PRO A 187 1.80 6.70 3.56
CA PRO A 187 1.71 5.30 3.96
C PRO A 187 2.94 4.87 4.77
N LEU A 188 2.72 4.26 5.93
CA LEU A 188 3.77 3.76 6.83
C LEU A 188 3.82 2.23 6.87
N ALA A 189 2.66 1.59 6.74
CA ALA A 189 2.52 0.14 6.63
C ALA A 189 1.27 -0.19 5.82
N ALA A 190 1.28 -1.29 5.07
CA ALA A 190 0.12 -1.74 4.29
C ALA A 190 0.11 -3.25 4.13
N GLU A 191 -1.09 -3.83 4.12
CA GLU A 191 -1.33 -5.25 3.81
C GLU A 191 -2.67 -5.38 3.06
N VAL A 192 -2.79 -6.43 2.24
CA VAL A 192 -4.04 -6.72 1.50
C VAL A 192 -4.50 -8.13 1.82
N THR A 193 -5.76 -8.25 2.22
CA THR A 193 -6.40 -9.53 2.57
C THR A 193 -7.71 -9.72 1.83
N SER A 194 -8.29 -10.90 1.92
CA SER A 194 -9.69 -11.10 1.57
C SER A 194 -10.59 -10.31 2.52
N ALA A 195 -11.74 -9.81 2.01
CA ALA A 195 -12.54 -8.82 2.72
C ALA A 195 -13.18 -9.31 4.03
N ASN A 196 -13.24 -10.62 4.27
CA ASN A 196 -13.79 -11.21 5.50
C ASN A 196 -12.83 -11.19 6.70
N ILE A 197 -11.56 -10.86 6.49
CA ILE A 197 -10.58 -10.76 7.58
C ILE A 197 -10.92 -9.52 8.42
N ALA A 198 -10.92 -9.69 9.74
CA ALA A 198 -11.21 -8.59 10.67
C ALA A 198 -10.05 -7.57 10.73
N ASP A 199 -10.39 -6.33 10.97
CA ASP A 199 -9.41 -5.23 10.90
C ASP A 199 -8.38 -5.33 12.04
N ASN A 200 -8.81 -5.71 13.24
CA ASN A 200 -7.94 -5.93 14.39
C ASN A 200 -6.98 -7.11 14.21
N GLU A 201 -7.37 -8.18 13.48
CA GLU A 201 -6.48 -9.31 13.20
C GLU A 201 -5.25 -8.90 12.37
N GLN A 202 -5.40 -7.88 11.50
CA GLN A 202 -4.32 -7.37 10.66
C GLN A 202 -3.56 -6.19 11.30
N ALA A 203 -4.02 -5.68 12.43
CA ALA A 203 -3.38 -4.54 13.10
C ALA A 203 -1.99 -4.90 13.66
N SER A 204 -1.86 -6.06 14.31
CA SER A 204 -0.61 -6.47 14.96
C SER A 204 0.61 -6.49 14.03
N PRO A 205 0.59 -7.15 12.86
CA PRO A 205 1.72 -7.10 11.92
C PRO A 205 1.98 -5.70 11.34
N LEU A 206 0.96 -4.86 11.20
CA LEU A 206 1.15 -3.48 10.75
C LEU A 206 1.83 -2.63 11.84
N ILE A 207 1.43 -2.80 13.12
CA ILE A 207 2.04 -2.10 14.24
C ILE A 207 3.52 -2.48 14.39
N GLU A 208 3.87 -3.74 14.15
CA GLU A 208 5.24 -4.25 14.30
C GLU A 208 6.26 -3.52 13.41
N VAL A 209 5.85 -3.10 12.23
CA VAL A 209 6.74 -2.48 11.22
C VAL A 209 6.71 -0.95 11.23
N LEU A 210 5.93 -0.32 12.12
CA LEU A 210 5.86 1.14 12.19
C LEU A 210 7.20 1.75 12.60
N PRO A 211 7.50 2.98 12.15
CA PRO A 211 8.68 3.71 12.58
C PRO A 211 8.70 3.92 14.10
N THR A 212 9.89 3.92 14.70
CA THR A 212 10.07 4.26 16.12
C THR A 212 9.80 5.74 16.36
N GLY A 213 9.42 6.10 17.60
CA GLY A 213 9.16 7.49 17.98
C GLY A 213 7.76 7.99 17.63
N LEU A 214 6.82 7.11 17.26
CA LEU A 214 5.40 7.41 17.16
C LEU A 214 4.82 7.60 18.57
N ASP A 215 4.08 8.70 18.81
CA ASP A 215 3.42 8.94 20.10
C ASP A 215 2.00 8.35 20.12
N PHE A 216 1.29 8.44 18.99
CA PHE A 216 -0.12 8.01 18.93
C PHE A 216 -0.41 7.20 17.66
N LEU A 217 -1.03 6.04 17.83
CA LEU A 217 -1.70 5.30 16.77
C LEU A 217 -3.21 5.48 16.94
N LEU A 218 -3.86 6.04 15.92
CA LEU A 218 -5.28 6.43 15.95
C LEU A 218 -6.11 5.41 15.17
N GLY A 219 -6.94 4.63 15.87
CA GLY A 219 -7.86 3.66 15.30
C GLY A 219 -9.33 4.03 15.48
N ASP A 220 -10.23 3.35 14.79
CA ASP A 220 -11.65 3.37 15.14
C ASP A 220 -11.95 2.36 16.26
N GLN A 221 -13.23 2.20 16.62
CA GLN A 221 -13.63 1.29 17.68
C GLN A 221 -13.31 -0.19 17.43
N HIS A 222 -13.13 -0.60 16.14
CA HIS A 222 -12.79 -1.98 15.78
C HIS A 222 -11.36 -2.37 16.15
N TYR A 223 -10.51 -1.36 16.40
CA TYR A 223 -9.13 -1.55 16.88
C TYR A 223 -9.03 -1.50 18.43
N HIS A 224 -10.16 -1.38 19.14
CA HIS A 224 -10.16 -1.41 20.59
C HIS A 224 -9.90 -2.83 21.09
N ASP A 225 -8.64 -3.11 21.41
CA ASP A 225 -8.14 -4.43 21.81
C ASP A 225 -6.97 -4.25 22.79
N GLU A 226 -7.01 -4.98 23.94
CA GLU A 226 -5.99 -4.87 24.98
C GLU A 226 -4.61 -5.34 24.52
N ALA A 227 -4.56 -6.40 23.69
CA ALA A 227 -3.29 -6.92 23.18
C ALA A 227 -2.64 -5.93 22.20
N LEU A 228 -3.44 -5.26 21.35
CA LEU A 228 -2.95 -4.20 20.47
C LEU A 228 -2.49 -2.98 21.25
N SER A 229 -3.20 -2.60 22.33
CA SER A 229 -2.78 -1.51 23.21
C SER A 229 -1.45 -1.81 23.88
N LEU A 230 -1.28 -3.01 24.43
CA LEU A 230 -0.02 -3.46 25.02
C LEU A 230 1.12 -3.49 24.00
N GLN A 231 0.85 -3.96 22.77
CA GLN A 231 1.84 -3.97 21.70
C GLN A 231 2.30 -2.54 21.34
N CYS A 232 1.39 -1.58 21.29
CA CYS A 232 1.71 -0.17 21.08
C CYS A 232 2.55 0.39 22.23
N GLU A 233 2.15 0.14 23.49
CA GLU A 233 2.88 0.59 24.69
C GLU A 233 4.31 0.08 24.73
N LEU A 234 4.53 -1.20 24.42
CA LEU A 234 5.87 -1.81 24.32
C LEU A 234 6.75 -1.14 23.25
N ARG A 235 6.15 -0.46 22.29
CA ARG A 235 6.84 0.33 21.26
C ARG A 235 6.93 1.83 21.61
N GLY A 236 6.48 2.23 22.79
CA GLY A 236 6.44 3.63 23.24
C GLY A 236 5.37 4.47 22.53
N CYS A 237 4.31 3.84 22.05
CA CYS A 237 3.21 4.47 21.34
C CYS A 237 1.89 4.23 22.09
N ASN A 238 0.95 5.18 22.04
CA ASN A 238 -0.38 5.02 22.63
C ASN A 238 -1.41 4.71 21.53
N LEU A 239 -2.12 3.59 21.67
CA LEU A 239 -3.28 3.29 20.82
C LEU A 239 -4.48 4.11 21.33
N VAL A 240 -5.01 4.99 20.47
CA VAL A 240 -6.19 5.82 20.76
C VAL A 240 -7.33 5.41 19.85
N THR A 241 -8.41 4.87 20.44
CA THR A 241 -9.60 4.44 19.73
C THR A 241 -10.81 5.29 20.12
N SER A 242 -11.81 5.36 19.23
CA SER A 242 -13.08 6.01 19.53
C SER A 242 -13.97 5.08 20.34
N PHE A 243 -14.67 5.65 21.33
CA PHE A 243 -15.72 4.95 22.04
C PHE A 243 -17.09 5.53 21.65
N THR A 244 -18.06 4.67 21.41
CA THR A 244 -19.47 5.12 21.32
C THR A 244 -19.99 5.36 22.73
N GLY A 245 -20.86 6.37 22.92
CA GLY A 245 -21.27 6.86 24.24
C GLY A 245 -21.82 5.82 25.23
N LYS A 246 -22.31 4.66 24.76
CA LYS A 246 -22.73 3.54 25.63
C LYS A 246 -21.57 2.70 26.17
N ASN A 247 -20.43 2.71 25.50
CA ASN A 247 -19.25 1.89 25.82
C ASN A 247 -18.06 2.75 26.24
N ASN A 248 -18.27 4.02 26.58
CA ASN A 248 -17.20 4.87 27.10
C ASN A 248 -16.86 4.42 28.52
N PRO A 249 -15.69 3.81 28.79
CA PRO A 249 -15.30 3.38 30.12
C PRO A 249 -14.98 4.57 31.05
N TYR A 250 -14.89 5.79 30.50
CA TYR A 250 -14.53 7.01 31.25
C TYR A 250 -15.49 8.18 30.95
N PRO A 251 -16.83 8.01 31.17
CA PRO A 251 -17.81 9.05 30.83
C PRO A 251 -17.64 10.35 31.62
N HIS A 252 -16.88 10.34 32.72
CA HIS A 252 -16.64 11.47 33.61
C HIS A 252 -15.32 12.21 33.34
N LEU A 253 -14.51 11.77 32.36
CA LEU A 253 -13.28 12.47 31.96
C LEU A 253 -13.50 13.46 30.81
N ASP A 254 -14.75 13.78 30.50
CA ASP A 254 -15.13 14.80 29.52
C ASP A 254 -14.96 16.23 30.09
N ASP A 255 -13.78 16.54 30.61
CA ASP A 255 -13.47 17.90 31.09
C ASP A 255 -13.04 18.81 29.93
N GLY A 256 -13.99 19.21 29.09
CA GLY A 256 -13.96 20.45 28.31
C GLY A 256 -12.97 20.57 27.14
N VAL A 257 -11.84 19.89 27.13
CA VAL A 257 -10.97 19.76 25.96
C VAL A 257 -10.79 18.28 25.65
N ASP A 258 -11.67 17.78 24.83
CA ASP A 258 -11.69 16.40 24.41
C ASP A 258 -10.52 16.12 23.45
N VAL A 259 -9.33 15.91 24.02
CA VAL A 259 -8.12 15.54 23.27
C VAL A 259 -8.38 14.30 22.40
N ARG A 260 -9.14 13.34 22.92
CA ARG A 260 -9.55 12.15 22.17
C ARG A 260 -10.40 12.51 20.95
N ARG A 261 -11.32 13.47 21.08
CA ARG A 261 -12.15 13.95 19.97
C ARG A 261 -11.32 14.65 18.88
N ILE A 262 -10.33 15.44 19.29
CA ILE A 262 -9.37 16.08 18.36
C ILE A 262 -8.57 15.00 17.64
N LEU A 263 -8.04 14.02 18.35
CA LEU A 263 -7.27 12.91 17.79
C LEU A 263 -8.13 12.06 16.84
N HIS A 264 -9.37 11.79 17.20
CA HIS A 264 -10.32 11.07 16.34
C HIS A 264 -10.62 11.84 15.04
N LYS A 265 -10.83 13.16 15.13
CA LYS A 265 -11.00 14.02 13.95
C LYS A 265 -9.76 14.01 13.06
N THR A 266 -8.57 14.05 13.68
CA THR A 266 -7.29 13.96 12.98
C THR A 266 -7.15 12.63 12.24
N ARG A 267 -7.57 11.49 12.87
CA ARG A 267 -7.64 10.18 12.21
C ARG A 267 -8.50 10.22 10.97
N SER A 268 -9.76 10.65 11.12
CA SER A 268 -10.73 10.68 10.01
C SER A 268 -10.20 11.50 8.84
N ILE A 269 -9.67 12.69 9.10
CA ILE A 269 -9.09 13.55 8.06
C ILE A 269 -7.94 12.82 7.33
N ALA A 270 -7.03 12.17 8.04
CA ALA A 270 -5.89 11.51 7.43
C ALA A 270 -6.31 10.31 6.57
N ILE A 271 -7.10 9.42 7.15
CA ILE A 271 -7.45 8.14 6.52
C ILE A 271 -8.48 8.30 5.38
N GLU A 272 -9.51 9.12 5.58
CA GLU A 272 -10.56 9.32 4.57
C GLU A 272 -9.98 10.02 3.34
N ASN A 273 -9.18 11.08 3.55
CA ASN A 273 -8.53 11.77 2.46
C ASN A 273 -7.50 10.89 1.74
N PHE A 274 -6.72 10.07 2.48
CA PHE A 274 -5.82 9.12 1.84
C PHE A 274 -6.59 8.12 0.98
N ASN A 275 -7.63 7.49 1.53
CA ASN A 275 -8.42 6.48 0.84
C ASN A 275 -9.07 7.03 -0.43
N GLU A 276 -9.67 8.21 -0.35
CA GLU A 276 -10.28 8.88 -1.50
C GLU A 276 -9.23 9.21 -2.57
N HIS A 277 -8.13 9.81 -2.14
CA HIS A 277 -7.02 10.18 -3.03
C HIS A 277 -6.40 8.95 -3.70
N PHE A 278 -6.12 7.90 -2.93
CA PHE A 278 -5.58 6.63 -3.42
C PHE A 278 -6.50 5.99 -4.46
N LYS A 279 -7.81 5.88 -4.14
CA LYS A 279 -8.79 5.29 -5.06
C LYS A 279 -8.93 6.10 -6.35
N ALA A 280 -8.90 7.43 -6.25
CA ALA A 280 -9.00 8.32 -7.42
C ALA A 280 -7.74 8.28 -8.31
N ILE A 281 -6.55 8.10 -7.73
CA ILE A 281 -5.28 8.02 -8.48
C ILE A 281 -5.21 6.72 -9.27
N PHE A 282 -5.48 5.58 -8.61
CA PHE A 282 -5.27 4.25 -9.16
C PHE A 282 -6.53 3.62 -9.76
N ASP A 283 -7.61 4.40 -9.87
CA ASP A 283 -8.91 4.00 -10.45
C ASP A 283 -9.49 2.72 -9.82
N VAL A 284 -9.49 2.67 -8.48
CA VAL A 284 -10.02 1.56 -7.69
C VAL A 284 -11.29 1.91 -6.90
N HIS A 285 -12.02 2.94 -7.30
CA HIS A 285 -13.39 3.20 -6.83
C HIS A 285 -14.36 2.09 -7.27
N GLY A 286 -14.14 1.55 -8.45
CA GLY A 286 -14.84 0.38 -8.96
C GLY A 286 -14.18 -0.93 -8.50
N ALA A 287 -14.11 -1.91 -9.41
CA ALA A 287 -13.45 -3.16 -9.14
C ALA A 287 -11.93 -3.07 -9.38
N VAL A 288 -11.14 -3.79 -8.56
CA VAL A 288 -9.71 -3.93 -8.84
C VAL A 288 -9.48 -4.61 -10.19
N PRO A 289 -8.43 -4.25 -10.95
CA PRO A 289 -8.23 -4.78 -12.30
C PRO A 289 -7.68 -6.21 -12.34
N THR A 290 -7.35 -6.78 -11.17
CA THR A 290 -6.71 -8.10 -11.02
C THR A 290 -7.67 -9.13 -10.47
N LYS A 291 -7.34 -10.43 -10.64
CA LYS A 291 -8.08 -11.56 -10.09
C LYS A 291 -7.14 -12.45 -9.26
N GLY A 292 -7.62 -12.92 -8.12
CA GLY A 292 -6.88 -13.72 -7.14
C GLY A 292 -6.07 -12.86 -6.15
N LEU A 293 -5.86 -13.40 -4.95
CA LEU A 293 -5.23 -12.68 -3.84
C LEU A 293 -3.82 -12.18 -4.19
N ALA A 294 -2.95 -13.06 -4.69
CA ALA A 294 -1.57 -12.70 -5.00
C ALA A 294 -1.46 -11.61 -6.09
N ALA A 295 -2.34 -11.63 -7.10
CA ALA A 295 -2.34 -10.60 -8.14
C ALA A 295 -2.90 -9.27 -7.62
N THR A 296 -3.91 -9.33 -6.74
CA THR A 296 -4.49 -8.15 -6.10
C THR A 296 -3.53 -7.53 -5.09
N GLN A 297 -2.87 -8.34 -4.26
CA GLN A 297 -1.78 -7.88 -3.38
C GLN A 297 -0.69 -7.19 -4.20
N ARG A 298 -0.21 -7.81 -5.28
CA ARG A 298 0.79 -7.20 -6.15
C ARG A 298 0.34 -5.84 -6.68
N PHE A 299 -0.88 -5.74 -7.21
CA PHE A 299 -1.39 -4.49 -7.76
C PHE A 299 -1.55 -3.41 -6.68
N VAL A 300 -2.30 -3.69 -5.61
CA VAL A 300 -2.66 -2.69 -4.60
C VAL A 300 -1.44 -2.25 -3.79
N LEU A 301 -0.59 -3.18 -3.34
CA LEU A 301 0.63 -2.83 -2.61
C LEU A 301 1.64 -2.10 -3.50
N SER A 302 1.73 -2.46 -4.80
CA SER A 302 2.56 -1.69 -5.73
C SER A 302 2.03 -0.28 -5.95
N ALA A 303 0.71 -0.08 -5.95
CA ALA A 303 0.11 1.24 -6.01
C ALA A 303 0.44 2.09 -4.77
N VAL A 304 0.38 1.50 -3.56
CA VAL A 304 0.84 2.15 -2.32
C VAL A 304 2.33 2.52 -2.41
N PHE A 305 3.16 1.61 -2.89
CA PHE A 305 4.59 1.85 -3.07
C PHE A 305 4.88 2.98 -4.08
N VAL A 306 4.17 3.01 -5.22
CA VAL A 306 4.28 4.09 -6.22
C VAL A 306 3.80 5.41 -5.64
N TYR A 307 2.76 5.41 -4.81
CA TYR A 307 2.32 6.61 -4.10
C TYR A 307 3.45 7.18 -3.22
N GLN A 308 4.16 6.34 -2.45
CA GLN A 308 5.32 6.77 -1.66
C GLN A 308 6.47 7.31 -2.54
N LEU A 309 6.78 6.65 -3.67
CA LEU A 309 7.80 7.12 -4.62
C LEU A 309 7.45 8.48 -5.23
N THR A 310 6.16 8.73 -5.46
CA THR A 310 5.72 10.04 -5.97
C THR A 310 5.89 11.13 -4.91
N ILE A 311 5.66 10.83 -3.63
CA ILE A 311 5.98 11.75 -2.53
C ILE A 311 7.49 12.06 -2.51
N LEU A 312 8.34 11.04 -2.65
CA LEU A 312 9.80 11.22 -2.74
C LEU A 312 10.17 12.13 -3.94
N PHE A 313 9.58 11.86 -5.10
CA PHE A 313 9.80 12.69 -6.30
C PHE A 313 9.40 14.13 -6.07
N CYS A 314 8.22 14.40 -5.50
CA CYS A 314 7.75 15.76 -5.18
C CYS A 314 8.71 16.45 -4.23
N PHE A 315 9.17 15.76 -3.19
CA PHE A 315 10.13 16.33 -2.23
C PHE A 315 11.46 16.73 -2.89
N LEU A 316 12.05 15.82 -3.67
CA LEU A 316 13.32 16.06 -4.35
C LEU A 316 13.26 17.22 -5.37
N ASN A 317 12.07 17.49 -5.90
CA ASN A 317 11.84 18.55 -6.88
C ASN A 317 11.17 19.81 -6.27
N ASN A 318 11.05 19.91 -4.95
CA ASN A 318 10.39 21.00 -4.23
C ASN A 318 8.94 21.26 -4.71
N LEU A 319 8.21 20.21 -5.04
CA LEU A 319 6.80 20.25 -5.42
C LEU A 319 5.90 20.04 -4.19
N ASP A 320 4.63 20.45 -4.31
CA ASP A 320 3.65 20.17 -3.26
C ASP A 320 3.47 18.64 -3.10
N LEU A 321 3.59 18.18 -1.85
CA LEU A 321 3.53 16.75 -1.53
C LEU A 321 2.12 16.13 -1.62
N ARG A 322 1.07 16.95 -1.74
CA ARG A 322 -0.34 16.51 -1.78
C ARG A 322 -0.99 16.72 -3.12
N ILE A 323 -0.70 17.88 -3.73
CA ILE A 323 -1.34 18.32 -4.96
C ILE A 323 -0.49 17.83 -6.14
N GLY A 324 -1.13 17.16 -7.08
CA GLY A 324 -0.47 16.82 -8.32
C GLY A 324 -0.03 15.36 -8.49
N ILE A 325 -0.05 14.52 -7.44
CA ILE A 325 0.30 13.08 -7.58
C ILE A 325 -0.48 12.44 -8.75
N LYS A 326 -1.79 12.69 -8.81
CA LYS A 326 -2.63 12.17 -9.90
C LYS A 326 -2.24 12.73 -11.26
N ALA A 327 -1.97 14.04 -11.34
CA ALA A 327 -1.55 14.68 -12.58
C ALA A 327 -0.16 14.19 -13.01
N LEU A 328 0.77 14.07 -12.06
CA LEU A 328 2.10 13.51 -12.32
C LEU A 328 2.03 12.08 -12.86
N LEU A 329 1.29 11.20 -12.20
CA LEU A 329 1.18 9.80 -12.64
C LEU A 329 0.42 9.63 -13.96
N LYS A 330 -0.44 10.57 -14.33
CA LYS A 330 -1.07 10.60 -15.65
C LYS A 330 -0.17 11.14 -16.75
N ALA A 331 0.80 11.98 -16.39
CA ALA A 331 1.78 12.52 -17.32
C ALA A 331 3.00 11.58 -17.51
N ALA A 332 3.19 10.62 -16.60
CA ALA A 332 4.22 9.58 -16.69
C ALA A 332 3.76 8.41 -17.56
#